data_a34becd9a3088fe7234aa3b2f03fb47e
#
_entry.id   a34becd9a3088fe7234aa3b2f03fb47e
#
_cell.length_a   1.000
_cell.length_b   1.000
_cell.length_c   1.000
_cell.angle_alpha   90.00
_cell.angle_beta   90.00
_cell.angle_gamma   90.00
#
_symmetry.space_group_name_H-M   'P 1'
#
loop_
_entity.id
_entity.type
_entity.pdbx_description
1 polymer ?
#
loop_
_entity_poly.entity_id
_entity_poly.type
_entity_poly.pdbx_seq_one_letter_code
_entity_poly.pdbx_strand_id
1 'polypeptide(L)' 'MAKLQESKGMFWVIIPKLIIKKKGWKKGQELILSFDQDGNVVIMEV' A
#
# COMPACT_ATOMS: atom_id res chain seq x y z
N MET A 1 -2.18 3.83 13.69
CA MET A 1 -1.09 3.59 12.74
C MET A 1 -1.10 2.17 12.24
N ALA A 2 -0.68 1.96 11.00
CA ALA A 2 -0.62 0.61 10.44
C ALA A 2 0.57 -0.15 11.01
N LYS A 3 0.39 -1.45 11.21
CA LYS A 3 1.46 -2.32 11.66
C LYS A 3 1.76 -3.35 10.59
N LEU A 4 3.04 -3.62 10.39
CA LEU A 4 3.45 -4.68 9.48
C LEU A 4 3.06 -6.03 10.07
N GLN A 5 2.45 -6.86 9.25
CA GLN A 5 2.04 -8.21 9.67
C GLN A 5 2.73 -9.25 8.80
N GLU A 6 2.82 -10.46 9.32
CA GLU A 6 3.51 -11.52 8.61
C GLU A 6 2.86 -12.86 8.89
N SER A 7 2.73 -13.68 7.86
CA SER A 7 2.26 -15.06 7.97
C SER A 7 2.85 -15.86 6.81
N LYS A 8 3.49 -16.97 7.15
CA LYS A 8 4.05 -17.91 6.16
C LYS A 8 4.93 -17.24 5.11
N GLY A 9 5.75 -16.28 5.55
CA GLY A 9 6.66 -15.56 4.67
C GLY A 9 6.03 -14.44 3.87
N MET A 10 4.74 -14.21 4.04
CA MET A 10 4.06 -13.09 3.40
C MET A 10 3.92 -11.93 4.37
N PHE A 11 4.19 -10.73 3.88
CA PHE A 11 4.09 -9.51 4.69
C PHE A 11 3.02 -8.60 4.12
N TRP A 12 2.27 -7.92 5.00
CA TRP A 12 1.26 -6.98 4.54
C TRP A 12 0.98 -5.92 5.60
N VAL A 13 0.35 -4.83 5.14
CA VAL A 13 -0.20 -3.80 6.01
C VAL A 13 -1.63 -3.51 5.56
N ILE A 14 -2.45 -3.06 6.50
CA ILE A 14 -3.81 -2.64 6.18
C ILE A 14 -3.77 -1.16 5.81
N ILE A 15 -4.27 -0.83 4.63
CA ILE A 15 -4.29 0.54 4.16
C ILE A 15 -5.52 1.24 4.77
N PRO A 16 -5.31 2.39 5.43
CA PRO A 16 -6.43 3.12 6.01
C PRO A 16 -7.46 3.53 4.97
N LYS A 17 -8.73 3.51 5.36
CA LYS A 17 -9.83 3.89 4.48
C LYS A 17 -9.67 5.29 3.90
N LEU A 18 -9.11 6.19 4.69
CA LEU A 18 -8.90 7.57 4.24
C LEU A 18 -8.05 7.64 2.98
N ILE A 19 -6.98 6.84 2.95
CA ILE A 19 -6.11 6.79 1.78
C ILE A 19 -6.86 6.24 0.57
N ILE A 20 -7.63 5.17 0.78
CA ILE A 20 -8.42 4.56 -0.29
C ILE A 20 -9.39 5.57 -0.89
N LYS A 21 -10.07 6.33 -0.02
CA LYS A 21 -11.03 7.34 -0.48
C LYS A 21 -10.36 8.46 -1.26
N LYS A 22 -9.23 8.96 -0.75
CA LYS A 22 -8.53 10.06 -1.41
C LYS A 22 -7.98 9.66 -2.77
N LYS A 23 -7.54 8.43 -2.91
CA LYS A 23 -7.00 7.94 -4.17
C LYS A 23 -8.09 7.44 -5.11
N GLY A 24 -9.28 7.20 -4.60
CA GLY A 24 -10.36 6.63 -5.41
C GLY A 24 -10.14 5.18 -5.80
N TRP A 25 -9.37 4.46 -5.00
CA TRP A 25 -9.08 3.06 -5.29
C TRP A 25 -10.27 2.18 -4.94
N LYS A 26 -10.37 1.07 -5.64
CA LYS A 26 -11.44 0.09 -5.45
C LYS A 26 -10.86 -1.31 -5.40
N LYS A 27 -11.67 -2.25 -4.93
CA LYS A 27 -11.29 -3.66 -4.93
C LYS A 27 -10.85 -4.06 -6.34
N GLY A 28 -9.71 -4.73 -6.44
CA GLY A 28 -9.16 -5.15 -7.72
C GLY A 28 -8.27 -4.13 -8.39
N GLN A 29 -8.11 -2.96 -7.78
CA GLN A 29 -7.23 -1.93 -8.31
C GLN A 29 -5.79 -2.45 -8.41
N GLU A 30 -5.18 -2.30 -9.57
CA GLU A 30 -3.78 -2.68 -9.74
C GLU A 30 -2.87 -1.58 -9.25
N LEU A 31 -1.90 -1.96 -8.44
CA LEU A 31 -0.98 -1.03 -7.82
C LEU A 31 0.45 -1.46 -8.06
N ILE A 32 1.34 -0.49 -8.10
CA ILE A 32 2.79 -0.70 -8.21
C ILE A 32 3.44 -0.18 -6.94
N LEU A 33 4.35 -0.96 -6.39
CA LEU A 33 5.17 -0.55 -5.25
C LEU A 33 6.55 -0.18 -5.76
N SER A 34 7.07 0.95 -5.29
CA SER A 34 8.35 1.46 -5.74
C SER A 34 9.02 2.24 -4.61
N PHE A 35 10.19 2.80 -4.89
CA PHE A 35 10.89 3.66 -3.94
C PHE A 35 10.97 5.07 -4.50
N ASP A 36 10.91 6.06 -3.60
CA ASP A 36 11.16 7.43 -4.01
C ASP A 36 12.65 7.76 -3.81
N GLN A 37 13.02 9.03 -4.04
CA GLN A 37 14.42 9.46 -3.96
C GLN A 37 14.99 9.36 -2.55
N ASP A 38 14.12 9.42 -1.55
CA ASP A 38 14.55 9.38 -0.15
C ASP A 38 14.55 7.96 0.41
N GLY A 39 14.27 6.97 -0.41
CA GLY A 39 14.25 5.58 0.01
C GLY A 39 12.94 5.15 0.65
N ASN A 40 11.90 5.98 0.59
CA ASN A 40 10.59 5.60 1.09
C ASN A 40 9.88 4.70 0.08
N VAL A 41 9.11 3.75 0.60
CA VAL A 41 8.28 2.91 -0.26
C VAL A 41 7.02 3.69 -0.62
N VAL A 42 6.70 3.71 -1.91
CA VAL A 42 5.50 4.38 -2.40
C VAL A 42 4.62 3.39 -3.14
N ILE A 43 3.32 3.61 -3.07
CA ILE A 43 2.33 2.78 -3.76
C ILE A 43 1.62 3.67 -4.76
N MET A 44 1.60 3.24 -6.02
CA MET A 44 1.01 4.02 -7.09
C MET A 44 0.05 3.18 -7.91
N GLU A 45 -0.87 3.86 -8.57
CA GLU A 45 -1.75 3.20 -9.54
C GLU A 45 -0.97 2.84 -10.79
N VAL A 46 -1.34 1.73 -11.36
CA VAL A 46 -0.77 1.30 -12.64
C VAL A 46 -1.24 2.21 -13.78
#